data_ac34810019808fd26c9b6e613aef20c6
#
_entry.id   ac34810019808fd26c9b6e613aef20c6
#
_cell.length_a   1.000
_cell.length_b   1.000
_cell.length_c   1.000
_cell.angle_alpha   90.00
_cell.angle_beta   90.00
_cell.angle_gamma   90.00
#
_symmetry.space_group_name_H-M   'P 1'
#
loop_
_entity.id
_entity.type
_entity.pdbx_description
1 polymer ?
#
loop_
_entity_poly.entity_id
_entity_poly.type
_entity_poly.pdbx_seq_one_letter_code
_entity_poly.pdbx_strand_id
1 'polypeptide(L)'
;TEPSYNLSFIRDKVNDTLKSKSNETSNSLIKPIHQDIKVRYNSVNVIVGKQSLGKTVIALEEIIKISLLNTHHLLIYVTKNGDENDKSFQSLKQMIRMPYVTISEKDSVEFIKTLIAAKNLYYLILREHLEDKIIDEQREALFDALHINDFSKPYLHTIVLFDDISNSKLFSSEESFFSQQIRR
;
A
#
# COMPACT_ATOMS: atom_id res chain seq x y z
N THR A 1 23.06 -2.43 14.67
CA THR A 1 21.80 -2.08 15.37
C THR A 1 20.91 -1.38 14.37
N GLU A 2 19.91 -2.10 13.84
CA GLU A 2 18.86 -1.51 13.00
C GLU A 2 18.08 -0.48 13.83
N PRO A 3 17.84 0.72 13.32
CA PRO A 3 17.02 1.69 14.01
C PRO A 3 15.58 1.18 14.04
N SER A 4 15.08 0.87 15.23
CA SER A 4 13.67 0.59 15.44
C SER A 4 12.87 1.88 15.20
N TYR A 5 12.23 2.00 14.05
CA TYR A 5 11.36 3.13 13.77
C TYR A 5 10.13 3.05 14.70
N ASN A 6 9.97 4.01 15.58
CA ASN A 6 8.81 4.10 16.44
C ASN A 6 7.60 4.57 15.61
N LEU A 7 6.90 3.62 15.00
CA LEU A 7 5.70 3.87 14.20
C LEU A 7 4.51 4.38 15.03
N SER A 8 4.59 4.32 16.36
CA SER A 8 3.53 4.81 17.24
C SER A 8 3.35 6.32 17.14
N PHE A 9 4.44 7.08 17.07
CA PHE A 9 4.40 8.54 16.92
C PHE A 9 3.71 8.96 15.60
N ILE A 10 3.95 8.22 14.53
CA ILE A 10 3.32 8.48 13.23
C ILE A 10 1.82 8.19 13.29
N ARG A 11 1.44 7.08 13.94
CA ARG A 11 0.04 6.69 14.12
C ARG A 11 -0.72 7.71 14.97
N ASP A 12 -0.11 8.20 16.03
CA ASP A 12 -0.73 9.16 16.92
C ASP A 12 -0.93 10.51 16.23
N LYS A 13 0.05 10.97 15.45
CA LYS A 13 -0.04 12.21 14.68
C LYS A 13 -1.09 12.13 13.55
N VAL A 14 -1.21 10.99 12.90
CA VAL A 14 -2.27 10.74 11.90
C VAL A 14 -3.65 10.73 12.57
N ASN A 15 -3.79 10.07 13.72
CA ASN A 15 -5.04 10.03 14.47
C ASN A 15 -5.45 11.41 14.98
N ASP A 16 -4.52 12.25 15.43
CA ASP A 16 -4.78 13.61 15.87
C ASP A 16 -5.20 14.52 14.71
N THR A 17 -4.56 14.36 13.54
CA THR A 17 -4.93 15.07 12.31
C THR A 17 -6.32 14.65 11.81
N LEU A 18 -6.67 13.38 11.94
CA LEU A 18 -7.99 12.86 11.58
C LEU A 18 -9.07 13.34 12.56
N LYS A 19 -8.77 13.41 13.87
CA LYS A 19 -9.69 13.95 14.88
C LYS A 19 -9.93 15.45 14.72
N SER A 20 -8.89 16.23 14.38
CA SER A 20 -9.05 17.66 14.13
C SER A 20 -9.93 17.94 12.89
N LYS A 21 -9.77 17.17 11.83
CA LYS A 21 -10.63 17.27 10.64
C LYS A 21 -12.06 16.81 10.88
N SER A 22 -12.30 15.83 11.75
CA SER A 22 -13.66 15.38 12.08
C SER A 22 -14.47 16.40 12.88
N ASN A 23 -13.80 17.26 13.62
CA ASN A 23 -14.46 18.34 14.38
C ASN A 23 -14.86 19.54 13.51
N GLU A 24 -14.22 19.74 12.35
CA GLU A 24 -14.56 20.83 11.43
C GLU A 24 -15.72 20.50 10.48
N THR A 25 -16.08 19.23 10.35
CA THR A 25 -17.13 18.76 9.41
C THR A 25 -18.44 18.34 10.09
N SER A 26 -18.71 18.84 11.30
CA SER A 26 -19.90 18.43 12.09
C SER A 26 -21.27 18.79 11.49
N ASN A 27 -21.33 19.42 10.31
CA ASN A 27 -22.58 19.80 9.64
C ASN A 27 -22.80 19.14 8.26
N SER A 28 -22.01 18.18 7.84
CA SER A 28 -22.29 17.46 6.61
C SER A 28 -22.87 16.08 6.92
N LEU A 29 -23.99 15.75 6.27
CA LEU A 29 -24.65 14.43 6.29
C LEU A 29 -23.79 13.28 5.72
N ILE A 30 -22.51 13.50 5.48
CA ILE A 30 -21.56 12.52 5.00
C ILE A 30 -20.95 11.85 6.23
N LYS A 31 -21.42 10.64 6.56
CA LYS A 31 -20.74 9.77 7.53
C LYS A 31 -19.26 9.67 7.16
N PRO A 32 -18.33 9.81 8.12
CA PRO A 32 -16.92 9.64 7.82
C PRO A 32 -16.69 8.25 7.21
N ILE A 33 -16.13 8.23 6.01
CA ILE A 33 -15.87 7.01 5.20
C ILE A 33 -15.09 5.95 5.99
N HIS A 34 -14.30 6.37 6.99
CA HIS A 34 -13.50 5.47 7.84
C HIS A 34 -14.33 4.43 8.62
N GLN A 35 -15.60 4.71 8.94
CA GLN A 35 -16.44 3.78 9.70
C GLN A 35 -16.86 2.56 8.88
N ASP A 36 -16.77 2.66 7.55
CA ASP A 36 -17.18 1.60 6.64
C ASP A 36 -16.01 0.74 6.15
N ILE A 37 -14.76 1.06 6.53
CA ILE A 37 -13.57 0.28 6.16
C ILE A 37 -13.41 -0.89 7.12
N LYS A 38 -13.46 -2.10 6.58
CA LYS A 38 -13.39 -3.35 7.36
C LYS A 38 -11.98 -3.88 7.55
N VAL A 39 -11.03 -3.45 6.71
CA VAL A 39 -9.63 -3.88 6.80
C VAL A 39 -8.86 -3.04 7.83
N ARG A 40 -7.89 -3.67 8.48
CA ARG A 40 -6.98 -2.97 9.42
C ARG A 40 -5.76 -2.46 8.66
N TYR A 41 -5.34 -1.23 8.97
CA TYR A 41 -4.08 -0.69 8.47
C TYR A 41 -2.87 -1.40 9.12
N ASN A 42 -1.74 -1.41 8.41
CA ASN A 42 -0.48 -2.02 8.84
C ASN A 42 -0.66 -3.47 9.31
N SER A 43 -1.49 -4.21 8.61
CA SER A 43 -1.82 -5.60 8.93
C SER A 43 -2.00 -6.42 7.66
N VAL A 44 -1.95 -7.74 7.85
CA VAL A 44 -2.35 -8.69 6.83
C VAL A 44 -3.83 -8.99 7.02
N ASN A 45 -4.60 -8.75 5.97
CA ASN A 45 -6.02 -9.06 5.92
C ASN A 45 -6.21 -10.25 4.97
N VAL A 46 -6.89 -11.29 5.42
CA VAL A 46 -7.12 -12.50 4.65
C VAL A 46 -8.61 -12.66 4.38
N ILE A 47 -8.97 -12.78 3.11
CA ILE A 47 -10.34 -13.04 2.67
C ILE A 47 -10.44 -14.48 2.22
N VAL A 48 -11.20 -15.28 2.96
CA VAL A 48 -11.37 -16.71 2.71
C VAL A 48 -12.78 -16.99 2.21
N GLY A 49 -12.89 -17.89 1.24
CA GLY A 49 -14.17 -18.31 0.70
C GLY A 49 -13.99 -19.23 -0.51
N LYS A 50 -15.07 -19.92 -0.88
CA LYS A 50 -15.07 -20.76 -2.09
C LYS A 50 -14.79 -19.92 -3.33
N GLN A 51 -14.34 -20.57 -4.40
CA GLN A 51 -14.19 -19.93 -5.71
C GLN A 51 -15.49 -19.24 -6.15
N SER A 52 -15.39 -18.14 -6.85
CA SER A 52 -16.54 -17.36 -7.38
C SER A 52 -17.49 -16.75 -6.33
N LEU A 53 -17.10 -16.63 -5.07
CA LEU A 53 -17.88 -15.95 -4.03
C LEU A 53 -17.53 -14.44 -3.88
N GLY A 54 -16.93 -13.83 -4.89
CA GLY A 54 -16.69 -12.39 -4.89
C GLY A 54 -15.56 -11.91 -3.96
N LYS A 55 -14.60 -12.76 -3.60
CA LYS A 55 -13.46 -12.37 -2.74
C LYS A 55 -12.68 -11.17 -3.30
N THR A 56 -12.39 -11.20 -4.59
CA THR A 56 -11.70 -10.10 -5.28
C THR A 56 -12.53 -8.83 -5.26
N VAL A 57 -13.85 -8.93 -5.43
CA VAL A 57 -14.75 -7.76 -5.36
C VAL A 57 -14.70 -7.13 -3.98
N ILE A 58 -14.82 -7.93 -2.91
CA ILE A 58 -14.74 -7.42 -1.52
C ILE A 58 -13.41 -6.74 -1.24
N ALA A 59 -12.29 -7.34 -1.68
CA ALA A 59 -10.97 -6.74 -1.52
C ALA A 59 -10.85 -5.40 -2.25
N LEU A 60 -11.32 -5.35 -3.50
CA LEU A 60 -11.28 -4.14 -4.32
C LEU A 60 -12.19 -3.03 -3.79
N GLU A 61 -13.37 -3.36 -3.27
CA GLU A 61 -14.25 -2.39 -2.61
C GLU A 61 -13.57 -1.73 -1.40
N GLU A 62 -12.88 -2.50 -0.57
CA GLU A 62 -12.12 -1.95 0.56
C GLU A 62 -10.94 -1.07 0.08
N ILE A 63 -10.23 -1.49 -0.97
CA ILE A 63 -9.15 -0.71 -1.57
C ILE A 63 -9.68 0.60 -2.16
N ILE A 64 -10.83 0.59 -2.84
CA ILE A 64 -11.46 1.80 -3.34
C ILE A 64 -11.77 2.78 -2.21
N LYS A 65 -12.37 2.31 -1.11
CA LYS A 65 -12.64 3.14 0.07
C LYS A 65 -11.37 3.75 0.64
N ILE A 66 -10.30 2.96 0.78
CA ILE A 66 -9.00 3.43 1.26
C ILE A 66 -8.41 4.47 0.28
N SER A 67 -8.53 4.26 -1.01
CA SER A 67 -8.01 5.18 -2.03
C SER A 67 -8.64 6.57 -1.97
N LEU A 68 -9.89 6.67 -1.50
CA LEU A 68 -10.59 7.93 -1.31
C LEU A 68 -10.05 8.74 -0.12
N LEU A 69 -9.35 8.11 0.82
CA LEU A 69 -8.77 8.78 1.99
C LEU A 69 -7.45 9.50 1.70
N ASN A 70 -6.84 9.29 0.54
CA ASN A 70 -5.52 9.83 0.16
C ASN A 70 -4.39 9.48 1.16
N THR A 71 -4.55 8.41 1.93
CA THR A 71 -3.56 7.96 2.92
C THR A 71 -2.52 7.02 2.33
N HIS A 72 -2.83 6.39 1.21
CA HIS A 72 -1.96 5.45 0.51
C HIS A 72 -1.55 6.02 -0.85
N HIS A 73 -0.32 5.73 -1.27
CA HIS A 73 0.24 6.27 -2.49
C HIS A 73 0.29 5.27 -3.65
N LEU A 74 0.26 3.97 -3.35
CA LEU A 74 0.44 2.92 -4.36
C LEU A 74 -0.32 1.65 -3.99
N LEU A 75 -1.00 1.06 -4.97
CA LEU A 75 -1.51 -0.30 -4.94
C LEU A 75 -0.62 -1.20 -5.79
N ILE A 76 -0.15 -2.29 -5.22
CA ILE A 76 0.52 -3.38 -5.94
C ILE A 76 -0.47 -4.53 -6.08
N TYR A 77 -0.89 -4.81 -7.29
CA TYR A 77 -1.79 -5.92 -7.62
C TYR A 77 -0.97 -7.10 -8.12
N VAL A 78 -0.90 -8.15 -7.31
CA VAL A 78 -0.12 -9.35 -7.62
C VAL A 78 -1.04 -10.44 -8.11
N THR A 79 -0.86 -10.86 -9.34
CA THR A 79 -1.57 -11.98 -9.95
C THR A 79 -0.59 -13.06 -10.37
N LYS A 80 -1.08 -14.24 -10.70
CA LYS A 80 -0.22 -15.36 -11.11
C LYS A 80 0.70 -15.00 -12.28
N ASN A 81 0.17 -14.31 -13.28
CA ASN A 81 0.87 -14.00 -14.53
C ASN A 81 1.26 -12.53 -14.68
N GLY A 82 0.89 -11.67 -13.74
CA GLY A 82 1.11 -10.22 -13.85
C GLY A 82 0.14 -9.54 -14.83
N ASP A 83 -0.99 -10.14 -15.10
CA ASP A 83 -2.03 -9.61 -15.97
C ASP A 83 -3.23 -9.07 -15.18
N GLU A 84 -4.05 -8.29 -15.86
CA GLU A 84 -5.28 -7.71 -15.31
C GLU A 84 -6.53 -8.42 -15.86
N ASN A 85 -6.45 -9.72 -16.14
CA ASN A 85 -7.54 -10.45 -16.79
C ASN A 85 -8.74 -10.73 -15.87
N ASP A 86 -8.61 -10.49 -14.56
CA ASP A 86 -9.76 -10.62 -13.67
C ASP A 86 -10.85 -9.59 -14.00
N LYS A 87 -12.06 -10.08 -14.26
CA LYS A 87 -13.19 -9.23 -14.66
C LYS A 87 -13.61 -8.24 -13.58
N SER A 88 -13.47 -8.61 -12.31
CA SER A 88 -13.79 -7.73 -11.19
C SER A 88 -12.80 -6.60 -11.11
N PHE A 89 -11.50 -6.88 -11.28
CA PHE A 89 -10.48 -5.84 -11.34
C PHE A 89 -10.71 -4.89 -12.52
N GLN A 90 -10.96 -5.42 -13.71
CA GLN A 90 -11.24 -4.61 -14.91
C GLN A 90 -12.44 -3.68 -14.72
N SER A 91 -13.49 -4.16 -14.03
CA SER A 91 -14.69 -3.37 -13.77
C SER A 91 -14.49 -2.28 -12.71
N LEU A 92 -13.66 -2.53 -11.70
CA LEU A 92 -13.53 -1.67 -10.53
C LEU A 92 -12.29 -0.78 -10.53
N LYS A 93 -11.26 -1.10 -11.34
CA LYS A 93 -9.97 -0.40 -11.33
C LYS A 93 -10.08 1.11 -11.57
N GLN A 94 -11.02 1.55 -12.40
CA GLN A 94 -11.25 2.98 -12.68
C GLN A 94 -11.77 3.76 -11.46
N MET A 95 -12.28 3.08 -10.44
CA MET A 95 -12.75 3.69 -9.19
C MET A 95 -11.61 3.87 -8.17
N ILE A 96 -10.46 3.23 -8.38
CA ILE A 96 -9.29 3.33 -7.51
C ILE A 96 -8.64 4.71 -7.73
N ARG A 97 -8.52 5.51 -6.67
CA ARG A 97 -8.01 6.89 -6.71
C ARG A 97 -6.53 7.01 -6.36
N MET A 98 -5.79 5.92 -6.42
CA MET A 98 -4.34 5.92 -6.27
C MET A 98 -3.68 5.24 -7.46
N PRO A 99 -2.41 5.53 -7.76
CA PRO A 99 -1.64 4.76 -8.74
C PRO A 99 -1.60 3.28 -8.39
N TYR A 100 -1.61 2.43 -9.38
CA TYR A 100 -1.42 1.00 -9.18
C TYR A 100 -0.46 0.41 -10.22
N VAL A 101 0.17 -0.68 -9.83
CA VAL A 101 1.00 -1.51 -10.71
C VAL A 101 0.53 -2.96 -10.60
N THR A 102 0.54 -3.67 -11.72
CA THR A 102 0.23 -5.09 -11.77
C THR A 102 1.50 -5.87 -12.04
N ILE A 103 1.79 -6.84 -11.17
CA ILE A 103 3.01 -7.65 -11.26
C ILE A 103 2.70 -9.13 -11.14
N SER A 104 3.57 -9.95 -11.71
CA SER A 104 3.47 -11.40 -11.60
C SER A 104 3.87 -11.87 -10.19
N GLU A 105 3.31 -13.00 -9.77
CA GLU A 105 3.76 -13.69 -8.56
C GLU A 105 5.27 -13.89 -8.55
N LYS A 106 5.84 -14.28 -9.69
CA LYS A 106 7.28 -14.54 -9.84
C LYS A 106 8.14 -13.32 -9.52
N ASP A 107 7.71 -12.13 -9.96
CA ASP A 107 8.49 -10.91 -9.86
C ASP A 107 8.18 -10.12 -8.57
N SER A 108 7.15 -10.54 -7.83
CA SER A 108 6.61 -9.78 -6.68
C SER A 108 7.62 -9.60 -5.55
N VAL A 109 8.42 -10.62 -5.24
CA VAL A 109 9.42 -10.55 -4.16
C VAL A 109 10.47 -9.50 -4.46
N GLU A 110 11.04 -9.53 -5.67
CA GLU A 110 12.09 -8.59 -6.06
C GLU A 110 11.56 -7.17 -6.17
N PHE A 111 10.37 -7.02 -6.74
CA PHE A 111 9.70 -5.73 -6.82
C PHE A 111 9.49 -5.10 -5.43
N ILE A 112 8.94 -5.87 -4.49
CA ILE A 112 8.65 -5.38 -3.14
C ILE A 112 9.94 -5.09 -2.35
N LYS A 113 10.99 -5.90 -2.50
CA LYS A 113 12.31 -5.62 -1.92
C LYS A 113 12.87 -4.29 -2.43
N THR A 114 12.82 -4.06 -3.73
CA THR A 114 13.25 -2.80 -4.35
C THR A 114 12.45 -1.61 -3.83
N LEU A 115 11.13 -1.77 -3.72
CA LEU A 115 10.27 -0.73 -3.18
C LEU A 115 10.59 -0.41 -1.72
N ILE A 116 10.85 -1.42 -0.88
CA ILE A 116 11.25 -1.24 0.53
C ILE A 116 12.58 -0.48 0.61
N ALA A 117 13.58 -0.87 -0.19
CA ALA A 117 14.86 -0.18 -0.24
C ALA A 117 14.72 1.28 -0.68
N ALA A 118 13.91 1.55 -1.70
CA ALA A 118 13.62 2.90 -2.17
C ALA A 118 12.90 3.74 -1.10
N LYS A 119 11.96 3.17 -0.36
CA LYS A 119 11.28 3.84 0.77
C LYS A 119 12.26 4.19 1.88
N ASN A 120 13.14 3.28 2.25
CA ASN A 120 14.15 3.53 3.28
C ASN A 120 15.07 4.68 2.88
N LEU A 121 15.50 4.73 1.61
CA LEU A 121 16.30 5.82 1.09
C LEU A 121 15.52 7.13 1.08
N TYR A 122 14.26 7.13 0.65
CA TYR A 122 13.40 8.30 0.66
C TYR A 122 13.27 8.91 2.06
N TYR A 123 12.98 8.09 3.06
CA TYR A 123 12.86 8.57 4.43
C TYR A 123 14.20 9.03 5.03
N LEU A 124 15.31 8.40 4.64
CA LEU A 124 16.64 8.87 5.02
C LEU A 124 16.91 10.27 4.45
N ILE A 125 16.60 10.49 3.18
CA ILE A 125 16.78 11.78 2.51
C ILE A 125 15.97 12.87 3.21
N LEU A 126 14.69 12.62 3.49
CA LEU A 126 13.83 13.58 4.20
C LEU A 126 14.32 13.85 5.61
N ARG A 127 14.73 12.82 6.34
CA ARG A 127 15.18 12.95 7.72
C ARG A 127 16.46 13.77 7.83
N GLU A 128 17.37 13.60 6.91
CA GLU A 128 18.69 14.27 6.90
C GLU A 128 18.68 15.56 6.07
N HIS A 129 17.53 15.97 5.52
CA HIS A 129 17.37 17.16 4.68
C HIS A 129 18.36 17.18 3.49
N LEU A 130 18.39 16.06 2.75
CA LEU A 130 19.32 15.84 1.63
C LEU A 130 18.66 16.03 0.25
N GLU A 131 17.45 16.55 0.17
CA GLU A 131 16.68 16.69 -1.06
C GLU A 131 17.43 17.48 -2.15
N ASP A 132 18.15 18.54 -1.75
CA ASP A 132 18.91 19.38 -2.65
C ASP A 132 20.31 18.82 -2.98
N LYS A 133 20.73 17.76 -2.29
CA LYS A 133 22.07 17.16 -2.47
C LYS A 133 22.08 15.97 -3.42
N ILE A 134 20.90 15.50 -3.81
CA ILE A 134 20.77 14.36 -4.71
C ILE A 134 20.83 14.88 -6.15
N ILE A 135 21.63 14.22 -6.99
CA ILE A 135 21.68 14.52 -8.41
C ILE A 135 20.37 14.11 -9.10
N ASP A 136 20.01 14.80 -10.17
CA ASP A 136 18.74 14.60 -10.86
C ASP A 136 18.51 13.16 -11.30
N GLU A 137 19.52 12.48 -11.84
CA GLU A 137 19.44 11.07 -12.25
C GLU A 137 19.07 10.14 -11.08
N GLN A 138 19.67 10.35 -9.90
CA GLN A 138 19.34 9.57 -8.71
C GLN A 138 17.94 9.88 -8.19
N ARG A 139 17.54 11.14 -8.28
CA ARG A 139 16.19 11.59 -7.90
C ARG A 139 15.13 10.95 -8.79
N GLU A 140 15.32 10.98 -10.10
CA GLU A 140 14.41 10.34 -11.06
C GLU A 140 14.30 8.84 -10.82
N ALA A 141 15.43 8.14 -10.65
CA ALA A 141 15.43 6.71 -10.36
C ALA A 141 14.68 6.36 -9.06
N LEU A 142 14.83 7.20 -8.01
CA LEU A 142 14.12 7.03 -6.76
C LEU A 142 12.61 7.26 -6.93
N PHE A 143 12.22 8.31 -7.63
CA PHE A 143 10.82 8.64 -7.88
C PHE A 143 10.13 7.60 -8.75
N ASP A 144 10.79 7.09 -9.76
CA ASP A 144 10.29 6.00 -10.59
C ASP A 144 10.06 4.73 -9.76
N ALA A 145 11.03 4.36 -8.92
CA ALA A 145 10.90 3.17 -8.05
C ALA A 145 9.77 3.31 -7.03
N LEU A 146 9.46 4.53 -6.59
CA LEU A 146 8.41 4.83 -5.61
C LEU A 146 7.08 5.19 -6.24
N HIS A 147 7.01 5.39 -7.56
CA HIS A 147 5.82 5.89 -8.26
C HIS A 147 5.32 7.23 -7.69
N ILE A 148 6.23 8.18 -7.47
CA ILE A 148 5.97 9.53 -7.01
C ILE A 148 6.65 10.56 -7.94
N ASN A 149 6.30 11.84 -7.78
CA ASN A 149 6.82 12.91 -8.62
C ASN A 149 7.71 13.90 -7.85
N ASP A 150 7.63 13.91 -6.52
CA ASP A 150 8.35 14.86 -5.68
C ASP A 150 8.50 14.35 -4.24
N PHE A 151 9.20 15.13 -3.40
CA PHE A 151 9.38 14.85 -1.97
C PHE A 151 8.22 15.35 -1.08
N SER A 152 7.09 15.76 -1.65
CA SER A 152 5.98 16.35 -0.89
C SER A 152 5.19 15.35 -0.04
N LYS A 153 5.33 14.04 -0.29
CA LYS A 153 4.57 13.02 0.43
C LYS A 153 5.23 12.68 1.76
N PRO A 154 4.60 13.00 2.89
CA PRO A 154 5.17 12.68 4.20
C PRO A 154 5.16 11.18 4.51
N TYR A 155 4.28 10.43 3.85
CA TYR A 155 4.13 8.98 4.05
C TYR A 155 3.93 8.26 2.71
N LEU A 156 4.58 7.11 2.58
CA LEU A 156 4.50 6.24 1.40
C LEU A 156 3.82 4.91 1.78
N HIS A 157 2.55 4.97 2.18
CA HIS A 157 1.78 3.76 2.45
C HIS A 157 1.43 3.04 1.16
N THR A 158 1.62 1.72 1.17
CA THR A 158 1.39 0.85 0.02
C THR A 158 0.43 -0.26 0.41
N ILE A 159 -0.49 -0.58 -0.48
CA ILE A 159 -1.34 -1.76 -0.37
C ILE A 159 -0.78 -2.81 -1.32
N VAL A 160 -0.66 -4.05 -0.85
CA VAL A 160 -0.36 -5.20 -1.71
C VAL A 160 -1.57 -6.12 -1.70
N LEU A 161 -2.19 -6.29 -2.86
CA LEU A 161 -3.28 -7.23 -3.06
C LEU A 161 -2.74 -8.46 -3.80
N PHE A 162 -2.73 -9.60 -3.12
CA PHE A 162 -2.45 -10.90 -3.73
C PHE A 162 -3.78 -11.55 -4.13
N ASP A 163 -3.97 -11.77 -5.42
CA ASP A 163 -5.20 -12.36 -5.94
C ASP A 163 -4.91 -13.68 -6.66
N ASP A 164 -5.71 -14.69 -6.34
CA ASP A 164 -5.65 -16.05 -6.90
C ASP A 164 -4.28 -16.74 -6.82
N ILE A 165 -3.58 -16.54 -5.71
CA ILE A 165 -2.25 -17.12 -5.44
C ILE A 165 -2.29 -18.26 -4.42
N SER A 166 -3.45 -18.89 -4.20
CA SER A 166 -3.67 -19.89 -3.15
C SER A 166 -2.72 -21.10 -3.20
N ASN A 167 -2.20 -21.41 -4.39
CA ASN A 167 -1.21 -22.48 -4.62
C ASN A 167 0.23 -21.97 -4.71
N SER A 168 0.45 -20.71 -4.36
CA SER A 168 1.75 -20.06 -4.47
C SER A 168 2.73 -20.55 -3.42
N LYS A 169 3.99 -20.66 -3.82
CA LYS A 169 5.10 -20.90 -2.89
C LYS A 169 5.50 -19.65 -2.09
N LEU A 170 4.91 -18.48 -2.38
CA LEU A 170 5.25 -17.22 -1.70
C LEU A 170 5.05 -17.27 -0.19
N PHE A 171 4.10 -18.07 0.27
CA PHE A 171 3.74 -18.21 1.70
C PHE A 171 3.95 -19.63 2.23
N SER A 172 4.47 -20.55 1.41
CA SER A 172 4.50 -21.99 1.73
C SER A 172 5.59 -22.42 2.72
N SER A 173 6.57 -21.57 2.99
CA SER A 173 7.63 -21.85 3.97
C SER A 173 7.74 -20.73 4.99
N GLU A 174 8.15 -21.08 6.20
CA GLU A 174 8.44 -20.10 7.26
C GLU A 174 9.59 -19.15 6.88
N GLU A 175 10.46 -19.58 5.99
CA GLU A 175 11.62 -18.85 5.48
C GLU A 175 11.28 -17.97 4.29
N SER A 176 10.04 -18.02 3.75
CA SER A 176 9.67 -17.17 2.64
C SER A 176 9.70 -15.70 3.03
N PHE A 177 10.08 -14.84 2.08
CA PHE A 177 10.16 -13.40 2.32
C PHE A 177 8.86 -12.83 2.93
N PHE A 178 7.71 -13.18 2.39
CA PHE A 178 6.44 -12.66 2.89
C PHE A 178 6.06 -13.22 4.25
N SER A 179 6.34 -14.50 4.53
CA SER A 179 6.12 -15.08 5.85
C SER A 179 6.95 -14.38 6.93
N GLN A 180 8.17 -13.96 6.61
CA GLN A 180 9.01 -13.18 7.51
C GLN A 180 8.50 -11.74 7.70
N GLN A 181 7.96 -11.09 6.67
CA GLN A 181 7.39 -9.74 6.79
C GLN A 181 6.10 -9.72 7.63
N ILE A 182 5.29 -10.77 7.56
CA ILE A 182 4.06 -10.90 8.34
C ILE A 182 4.33 -11.06 9.85
N ARG A 183 5.46 -11.68 10.21
CA ARG A 183 5.84 -11.93 11.62
C ARG A 183 6.51 -10.74 12.31
N ARG A 184 6.91 -9.71 11.60
CA ARG A 184 7.49 -8.48 12.12
C ARG A 184 6.42 -7.44 12.43
#